data_efade4fabe67dbde95dc091d8bee8dfb
#
_entry.id   efade4fabe67dbde95dc091d8bee8dfb
#
_cell.length_a   1.000
_cell.length_b   1.000
_cell.length_c   1.000
_cell.angle_alpha   90.00
_cell.angle_beta   90.00
_cell.angle_gamma   90.00
#
_symmetry.space_group_name_H-M   'P 1'
#
loop_
_entity.id
_entity.type
_entity.pdbx_description
1 polymer ?
#
loop_
_entity_poly.entity_id
_entity_poly.type
_entity_poly.pdbx_seq_one_letter_code
_entity_poly.pdbx_strand_id
1 'polypeptide(L)'
;MRQRHLAMRLSSLKAHPCHSVELEQYPTEGNLAAAWLTKIDLGDSFEGKHVLDLGAGNGVLGIGAAFLGAKHVTMVECDKTALDVIDENISEVEGNEFLKTIHQRVDGTAIELDSPVDIAIMNPPWGVQAKHADRAFFETLFAMNIPLIHFIHSIDAEHLTSLAKSNGYALHSIYQTDFRLPAAYAHHKQQQGSTRIRCYRLERLK
;
A
#
# COMPACT_ATOMS: atom_id res chain seq x y z
N MET A 1 -7.94 -6.34 16.58
CA MET A 1 -8.63 -5.04 16.81
C MET A 1 -9.95 -5.00 16.04
N ARG A 2 -11.01 -4.26 16.51
CA ARG A 2 -12.25 -4.09 15.72
C ARG A 2 -12.01 -3.08 14.58
N GLN A 3 -12.50 -3.36 13.37
CA GLN A 3 -12.33 -2.50 12.18
C GLN A 3 -12.66 -1.02 12.44
N ARG A 4 -13.74 -0.71 13.18
CA ARG A 4 -14.12 0.67 13.51
C ARG A 4 -13.05 1.40 14.33
N HIS A 5 -12.43 0.73 15.29
CA HIS A 5 -11.36 1.33 16.10
C HIS A 5 -10.10 1.53 15.26
N LEU A 6 -9.78 0.57 14.38
CA LEU A 6 -8.69 0.72 13.42
C LEU A 6 -8.94 1.94 12.51
N ALA A 7 -10.15 2.06 11.95
CA ALA A 7 -10.51 3.20 11.09
C ALA A 7 -10.36 4.55 11.81
N MET A 8 -10.78 4.65 13.07
CA MET A 8 -10.62 5.87 13.88
C MET A 8 -9.14 6.22 14.06
N ARG A 9 -8.30 5.25 14.43
CA ARG A 9 -6.86 5.46 14.60
C ARG A 9 -6.18 5.87 13.30
N LEU A 10 -6.48 5.19 12.19
CA LEU A 10 -5.90 5.50 10.88
C LEU A 10 -6.36 6.85 10.33
N SER A 11 -7.59 7.25 10.62
CA SER A 11 -8.12 8.57 10.22
C SER A 11 -7.57 9.73 11.06
N SER A 12 -6.96 9.46 12.23
CA SER A 12 -6.31 10.48 13.06
C SER A 12 -4.83 10.70 12.70
N LEU A 13 -4.26 9.87 11.84
CA LEU A 13 -2.88 10.05 11.36
C LEU A 13 -2.76 11.37 10.58
N LYS A 14 -1.59 11.99 10.65
CA LYS A 14 -1.25 13.17 9.86
C LYS A 14 -1.40 12.85 8.37
N ALA A 15 -2.07 13.73 7.65
CA ALA A 15 -2.40 13.50 6.25
C ALA A 15 -1.16 13.52 5.35
N HIS A 16 -1.24 12.80 4.23
CA HIS A 16 -0.23 12.83 3.19
C HIS A 16 -0.07 14.26 2.62
N PRO A 17 1.15 14.77 2.42
CA PRO A 17 1.36 16.13 1.92
C PRO A 17 0.86 16.37 0.49
N CYS A 18 0.78 15.32 -0.34
CA CYS A 18 0.25 15.37 -1.72
C CYS A 18 0.85 16.49 -2.58
N HIS A 19 2.16 16.70 -2.52
CA HIS A 19 2.83 17.79 -3.23
C HIS A 19 3.25 17.46 -4.66
N SER A 20 3.34 16.17 -5.03
CA SER A 20 3.80 15.74 -6.33
C SER A 20 2.70 15.07 -7.15
N VAL A 21 2.30 15.74 -8.22
CA VAL A 21 1.36 15.19 -9.23
C VAL A 21 2.00 14.04 -10.00
N GLU A 22 3.32 14.14 -10.27
CA GLU A 22 4.09 13.16 -11.02
C GLU A 22 4.18 11.80 -10.31
N LEU A 23 4.12 11.78 -8.98
CA LEU A 23 4.17 10.57 -8.17
C LEU A 23 2.78 9.92 -7.99
N GLU A 24 1.72 10.48 -8.57
CA GLU A 24 0.35 9.98 -8.42
C GLU A 24 -0.02 9.73 -6.95
N GLN A 25 0.30 10.68 -6.07
CA GLN A 25 0.12 10.57 -4.61
C GLN A 25 -1.37 10.60 -4.22
N TYR A 26 -2.04 9.45 -4.34
CA TYR A 26 -3.43 9.28 -3.89
C TYR A 26 -3.45 8.70 -2.46
N PRO A 27 -3.81 9.51 -1.44
CA PRO A 27 -3.84 9.02 -0.08
C PRO A 27 -4.93 7.96 0.09
N THR A 28 -4.59 6.85 0.73
CA THR A 28 -5.57 5.85 1.15
C THR A 28 -6.30 6.37 2.39
N GLU A 29 -7.61 6.60 2.28
CA GLU A 29 -8.42 7.06 3.42
C GLU A 29 -8.42 6.02 4.55
N GLY A 30 -8.38 6.46 5.81
CA GLY A 30 -8.32 5.58 6.99
C GLY A 30 -9.46 4.55 7.05
N ASN A 31 -10.67 4.90 6.59
CA ASN A 31 -11.79 3.95 6.52
C ASN A 31 -11.54 2.84 5.49
N LEU A 32 -11.01 3.18 4.32
CA LEU A 32 -10.65 2.23 3.28
C LEU A 32 -9.51 1.33 3.75
N ALA A 33 -8.45 1.93 4.28
CA ALA A 33 -7.31 1.20 4.84
C ALA A 33 -7.77 0.18 5.90
N ALA A 34 -8.59 0.61 6.86
CA ALA A 34 -9.09 -0.27 7.92
C ALA A 34 -9.95 -1.41 7.37
N ALA A 35 -10.84 -1.15 6.41
CA ALA A 35 -11.67 -2.18 5.80
C ALA A 35 -10.84 -3.22 5.06
N TRP A 36 -9.87 -2.76 4.26
CA TRP A 36 -8.99 -3.62 3.49
C TRP A 36 -8.04 -4.41 4.37
N LEU A 37 -7.31 -3.76 5.29
CA LEU A 37 -6.37 -4.42 6.20
C LEU A 37 -7.08 -5.46 7.08
N THR A 38 -8.30 -5.19 7.54
CA THR A 38 -9.10 -6.19 8.27
C THR A 38 -9.41 -7.42 7.40
N LYS A 39 -9.64 -7.25 6.10
CA LYS A 39 -9.85 -8.37 5.17
C LYS A 39 -8.57 -9.19 4.97
N ILE A 40 -7.41 -8.52 4.84
CA ILE A 40 -6.12 -9.19 4.77
C ILE A 40 -5.88 -9.99 6.06
N ASP A 41 -6.06 -9.36 7.22
CA ASP A 41 -5.82 -9.99 8.53
C ASP A 41 -6.69 -11.25 8.75
N LEU A 42 -7.93 -11.23 8.30
CA LEU A 42 -8.83 -12.39 8.36
C LEU A 42 -8.39 -13.57 7.46
N GLY A 43 -7.72 -13.28 6.33
CA GLY A 43 -7.27 -14.31 5.39
C GLY A 43 -5.85 -14.80 5.61
N ASP A 44 -4.94 -13.87 5.78
CA ASP A 44 -3.50 -14.14 5.77
C ASP A 44 -2.81 -13.81 7.11
N SER A 45 -3.51 -13.18 8.05
CA SER A 45 -3.04 -12.72 9.37
C SER A 45 -1.75 -11.90 9.34
N PHE A 46 -1.74 -10.74 9.97
CA PHE A 46 -0.53 -9.95 10.19
C PHE A 46 0.23 -10.38 11.45
N GLU A 47 -0.40 -11.15 12.35
CA GLU A 47 0.19 -11.54 13.62
C GLU A 47 1.54 -12.22 13.44
N GLY A 48 2.58 -11.64 14.04
CA GLY A 48 3.95 -12.15 14.02
C GLY A 48 4.69 -12.00 12.68
N LYS A 49 4.10 -11.34 11.67
CA LYS A 49 4.65 -11.22 10.31
C LYS A 49 5.57 -10.02 10.14
N HIS A 50 6.50 -10.13 9.18
CA HIS A 50 7.20 -8.98 8.61
C HIS A 50 6.42 -8.45 7.41
N VAL A 51 5.96 -7.20 7.50
CA VAL A 51 5.17 -6.52 6.48
C VAL A 51 6.01 -5.45 5.79
N LEU A 52 5.97 -5.42 4.46
CA LEU A 52 6.54 -4.36 3.64
C LEU A 52 5.41 -3.49 3.08
N ASP A 53 5.41 -2.20 3.40
CA ASP A 53 4.54 -1.19 2.79
C ASP A 53 5.35 -0.43 1.71
N LEU A 54 5.04 -0.71 0.44
CA LEU A 54 5.80 -0.21 -0.70
C LEU A 54 5.11 1.00 -1.35
N GLY A 55 5.76 2.17 -1.27
CA GLY A 55 5.14 3.46 -1.59
C GLY A 55 4.22 3.89 -0.45
N ALA A 56 4.78 3.98 0.74
CA ALA A 56 4.01 4.06 1.99
C ALA A 56 3.21 5.35 2.18
N GLY A 57 3.53 6.41 1.43
CA GLY A 57 2.83 7.69 1.52
C GLY A 57 2.93 8.32 2.91
N ASN A 58 1.84 8.36 3.67
CA ASN A 58 1.84 8.80 5.07
C ASN A 58 1.94 7.64 6.09
N GLY A 59 2.20 6.43 5.63
CA GLY A 59 2.36 5.22 6.46
C GLY A 59 1.05 4.56 6.90
N VAL A 60 -0.10 4.98 6.37
CA VAL A 60 -1.42 4.50 6.83
C VAL A 60 -1.58 2.99 6.75
N LEU A 61 -1.04 2.33 5.72
CA LEU A 61 -1.14 0.88 5.54
C LEU A 61 -0.16 0.15 6.46
N GLY A 62 1.10 0.55 6.50
CA GLY A 62 2.12 -0.05 7.36
C GLY A 62 1.78 0.08 8.85
N ILE A 63 1.38 1.28 9.30
CA ILE A 63 0.93 1.52 10.68
C ILE A 63 -0.33 0.70 11.00
N GLY A 64 -1.23 0.57 10.03
CA GLY A 64 -2.42 -0.25 10.17
C GLY A 64 -2.11 -1.74 10.34
N ALA A 65 -1.13 -2.28 9.61
CA ALA A 65 -0.64 -3.65 9.78
C ALA A 65 0.00 -3.86 11.16
N ALA A 66 0.75 -2.85 11.67
CA ALA A 66 1.29 -2.85 13.02
C ALA A 66 0.20 -2.96 14.08
N PHE A 67 -0.89 -2.18 13.96
CA PHE A 67 -2.04 -2.27 14.87
C PHE A 67 -2.78 -3.61 14.81
N LEU A 68 -2.58 -4.40 13.76
CA LEU A 68 -3.14 -5.74 13.59
C LEU A 68 -2.17 -6.86 13.98
N GLY A 69 -1.01 -6.54 14.56
CA GLY A 69 -0.10 -7.52 15.16
C GLY A 69 1.12 -7.87 14.32
N ALA A 70 1.44 -7.10 13.26
CA ALA A 70 2.69 -7.28 12.55
C ALA A 70 3.88 -7.13 13.50
N LYS A 71 4.84 -8.06 13.42
CA LYS A 71 6.04 -8.08 14.28
C LYS A 71 7.09 -7.07 13.83
N HIS A 72 7.23 -6.90 12.52
CA HIS A 72 8.10 -5.91 11.88
C HIS A 72 7.33 -5.26 10.72
N VAL A 73 7.50 -3.97 10.55
CA VAL A 73 6.96 -3.25 9.40
C VAL A 73 8.05 -2.38 8.80
N THR A 74 8.31 -2.56 7.52
CA THR A 74 9.21 -1.71 6.75
C THR A 74 8.38 -0.89 5.78
N MET A 75 8.51 0.43 5.84
CA MET A 75 7.80 1.40 4.99
C MET A 75 8.79 2.07 4.05
N VAL A 76 8.61 1.90 2.75
CA VAL A 76 9.48 2.46 1.70
C VAL A 76 8.77 3.61 1.03
N GLU A 77 9.41 4.79 1.01
CA GLU A 77 8.87 6.00 0.39
C GLU A 77 9.99 6.81 -0.28
N CYS A 78 9.71 7.37 -1.44
CA CYS A 78 10.68 8.17 -2.20
C CYS A 78 10.54 9.68 -2.00
N ASP A 79 9.38 10.14 -1.54
CA ASP A 79 9.14 11.56 -1.23
C ASP A 79 9.60 11.86 0.20
N LYS A 80 10.63 12.68 0.32
CA LYS A 80 11.18 13.05 1.64
C LYS A 80 10.15 13.73 2.54
N THR A 81 9.24 14.51 1.98
CA THR A 81 8.22 15.20 2.77
C THR A 81 7.15 14.23 3.28
N ALA A 82 6.82 13.21 2.49
CA ALA A 82 5.95 12.12 2.94
C ALA A 82 6.64 11.26 4.01
N LEU A 83 7.93 11.00 3.84
CA LEU A 83 8.73 10.26 4.82
C LEU A 83 8.77 10.97 6.18
N ASP A 84 8.94 12.30 6.19
CA ASP A 84 8.90 13.10 7.43
C ASP A 84 7.52 12.97 8.12
N VAL A 85 6.43 12.89 7.34
CA VAL A 85 5.07 12.63 7.87
C VAL A 85 4.94 11.21 8.41
N ILE A 86 5.54 10.21 7.76
CA ILE A 86 5.57 8.82 8.30
C ILE A 86 6.26 8.82 9.66
N ASP A 87 7.42 9.45 9.80
CA ASP A 87 8.20 9.47 11.04
C ASP A 87 7.41 10.16 12.18
N GLU A 88 6.69 11.24 11.87
CA GLU A 88 5.77 11.87 12.83
C GLU A 88 4.63 10.91 13.23
N ASN A 89 3.98 10.25 12.26
CA ASN A 89 2.90 9.29 12.52
C ASN A 89 3.39 8.07 13.33
N ILE A 90 4.60 7.59 13.08
CA ILE A 90 5.23 6.51 13.85
C ILE A 90 5.45 6.96 15.30
N SER A 91 5.87 8.20 15.53
CA SER A 91 6.15 8.70 16.89
C SER A 91 4.93 8.64 17.81
N GLU A 92 3.72 8.67 17.25
CA GLU A 92 2.45 8.54 17.96
C GLU A 92 2.03 7.07 18.22
N VAL A 93 2.80 6.10 17.71
CA VAL A 93 2.54 4.67 17.92
C VAL A 93 3.31 4.17 19.12
N GLU A 94 2.61 3.64 20.11
CA GLU A 94 3.22 3.03 21.28
C GLU A 94 4.00 1.76 20.87
N GLY A 95 5.25 1.63 21.37
CA GLY A 95 6.10 0.49 21.06
C GLY A 95 6.52 0.45 19.59
N ASN A 96 6.92 1.58 19.02
CA ASN A 96 7.16 1.76 17.58
C ASN A 96 8.53 1.27 17.08
N GLU A 97 9.36 0.67 17.92
CA GLU A 97 10.75 0.27 17.59
C GLU A 97 10.84 -0.77 16.47
N PHE A 98 9.73 -1.47 16.18
CA PHE A 98 9.62 -2.45 15.09
C PHE A 98 9.14 -1.83 13.77
N LEU A 99 8.84 -0.53 13.75
CA LEU A 99 8.49 0.23 12.55
C LEU A 99 9.76 0.88 11.99
N LYS A 100 10.08 0.59 10.74
CA LYS A 100 11.24 1.15 10.04
C LYS A 100 10.82 1.88 8.78
N THR A 101 11.48 2.98 8.47
CA THR A 101 11.32 3.73 7.23
C THR A 101 12.58 3.61 6.36
N ILE A 102 12.40 3.57 5.03
CA ILE A 102 13.46 3.58 4.05
C ILE A 102 13.15 4.67 3.02
N HIS A 103 14.07 5.64 2.90
CA HIS A 103 13.98 6.66 1.85
C HIS A 103 14.57 6.10 0.57
N GLN A 104 13.74 5.53 -0.30
CA GLN A 104 14.19 4.90 -1.55
C GLN A 104 13.12 4.99 -2.63
N ARG A 105 13.56 5.24 -3.86
CA ARG A 105 12.71 5.14 -5.04
C ARG A 105 12.57 3.67 -5.45
N VAL A 106 11.34 3.28 -5.77
CA VAL A 106 11.03 1.95 -6.33
C VAL A 106 11.32 1.98 -7.82
N ASP A 107 12.25 1.15 -8.29
CA ASP A 107 12.77 1.17 -9.66
C ASP A 107 12.75 -0.19 -10.39
N GLY A 108 12.15 -1.21 -9.77
CA GLY A 108 12.08 -2.57 -10.31
C GLY A 108 13.16 -3.50 -9.76
N THR A 109 14.12 -3.00 -8.99
CA THR A 109 15.15 -3.84 -8.35
C THR A 109 14.72 -4.28 -6.95
N ALA A 110 15.28 -5.40 -6.48
CA ALA A 110 15.03 -5.87 -5.12
C ALA A 110 15.56 -4.87 -4.09
N ILE A 111 14.79 -4.66 -3.02
CA ILE A 111 15.20 -3.85 -1.88
C ILE A 111 15.87 -4.77 -0.87
N GLU A 112 17.08 -4.40 -0.44
CA GLU A 112 17.81 -5.14 0.59
C GLU A 112 17.22 -4.86 1.98
N LEU A 113 16.82 -5.92 2.67
CA LEU A 113 16.23 -5.86 4.00
C LEU A 113 16.95 -6.83 4.95
N ASP A 114 16.96 -6.50 6.23
CA ASP A 114 17.62 -7.31 7.28
C ASP A 114 16.97 -8.70 7.49
N SER A 115 15.71 -8.87 7.06
CA SER A 115 14.97 -10.12 7.22
C SER A 115 13.97 -10.34 6.08
N PRO A 116 13.60 -11.61 5.79
CA PRO A 116 12.59 -11.90 4.78
C PRO A 116 11.24 -11.25 5.10
N VAL A 117 10.53 -10.85 4.05
CA VAL A 117 9.18 -10.28 4.13
C VAL A 117 8.15 -11.39 3.92
N ASP A 118 7.15 -11.44 4.79
CA ASP A 118 6.03 -12.39 4.68
C ASP A 118 4.90 -11.84 3.80
N ILE A 119 4.58 -10.56 3.96
CA ILE A 119 3.46 -9.89 3.27
C ILE A 119 3.93 -8.53 2.77
N ALA A 120 3.72 -8.24 1.50
CA ALA A 120 3.80 -6.88 0.98
C ALA A 120 2.39 -6.29 0.81
N ILE A 121 2.26 -5.01 1.13
CA ILE A 121 1.05 -4.20 0.89
C ILE A 121 1.45 -2.97 0.09
N MET A 122 0.60 -2.51 -0.83
CA MET A 122 0.85 -1.28 -1.59
C MET A 122 -0.43 -0.69 -2.18
N ASN A 123 -0.45 0.63 -2.28
CA ASN A 123 -1.34 1.37 -3.16
C ASN A 123 -0.47 2.07 -4.22
N PRO A 124 -0.05 1.37 -5.28
CA PRO A 124 0.92 1.89 -6.24
C PRO A 124 0.31 2.98 -7.12
N PRO A 125 1.09 3.78 -7.83
CA PRO A 125 0.58 4.66 -8.88
C PRO A 125 -0.12 3.84 -9.96
N TRP A 126 -1.29 4.31 -10.47
CA TRP A 126 -2.10 3.51 -11.40
C TRP A 126 -1.80 3.81 -12.87
N GLY A 127 -0.79 4.61 -13.14
CA GLY A 127 -0.38 4.95 -14.51
C GLY A 127 -1.29 5.97 -15.19
N VAL A 128 -1.98 6.81 -14.43
CA VAL A 128 -2.82 7.90 -14.94
C VAL A 128 -1.95 9.02 -15.53
N GLN A 129 -0.84 9.35 -14.86
CA GLN A 129 0.10 10.39 -15.29
C GLN A 129 1.26 9.78 -16.11
N ALA A 130 1.82 8.67 -15.66
CA ALA A 130 2.91 7.98 -16.32
C ALA A 130 2.49 6.55 -16.65
N LYS A 131 2.32 6.24 -17.93
CA LYS A 131 1.93 4.90 -18.38
C LYS A 131 2.85 3.83 -17.78
N HIS A 132 2.26 2.81 -17.18
CA HIS A 132 2.98 1.70 -16.50
C HIS A 132 3.79 2.12 -15.25
N ALA A 133 3.38 3.17 -14.53
CA ALA A 133 4.06 3.59 -13.30
C ALA A 133 4.02 2.51 -12.19
N ASP A 134 3.00 1.66 -12.18
CA ASP A 134 2.85 0.50 -11.30
C ASP A 134 3.88 -0.62 -11.55
N ARG A 135 4.44 -0.67 -12.76
CA ARG A 135 5.30 -1.77 -13.20
C ARG A 135 6.52 -1.97 -12.32
N ALA A 136 7.23 -0.90 -11.99
CA ALA A 136 8.42 -0.95 -11.14
C ALA A 136 8.09 -1.53 -9.74
N PHE A 137 6.91 -1.23 -9.21
CA PHE A 137 6.45 -1.76 -7.93
C PHE A 137 6.29 -3.29 -7.97
N PHE A 138 5.62 -3.80 -8.99
CA PHE A 138 5.46 -5.25 -9.17
C PHE A 138 6.81 -5.93 -9.43
N GLU A 139 7.66 -5.39 -10.30
CA GLU A 139 8.99 -5.93 -10.61
C GLU A 139 9.86 -6.01 -9.34
N THR A 140 9.85 -4.99 -8.48
CA THR A 140 10.54 -5.01 -7.19
C THR A 140 10.05 -6.16 -6.32
N LEU A 141 8.74 -6.30 -6.11
CA LEU A 141 8.19 -7.36 -5.26
C LEU A 141 8.44 -8.76 -5.81
N PHE A 142 8.41 -8.94 -7.14
CA PHE A 142 8.74 -10.21 -7.78
C PHE A 142 10.23 -10.53 -7.65
N ALA A 143 11.12 -9.55 -7.82
CA ALA A 143 12.56 -9.72 -7.60
C ALA A 143 12.90 -10.10 -6.16
N MET A 144 12.13 -9.59 -5.19
CA MET A 144 12.23 -9.95 -3.77
C MET A 144 11.59 -11.31 -3.45
N ASN A 145 10.89 -11.96 -4.39
CA ASN A 145 10.19 -13.23 -4.19
C ASN A 145 9.18 -13.23 -3.04
N ILE A 146 8.46 -12.12 -2.84
CA ILE A 146 7.49 -11.97 -1.75
C ILE A 146 6.38 -13.02 -1.87
N PRO A 147 6.09 -13.81 -0.81
CA PRO A 147 5.10 -14.88 -0.92
C PRO A 147 3.66 -14.41 -1.06
N LEU A 148 3.30 -13.29 -0.40
CA LEU A 148 1.97 -12.70 -0.41
C LEU A 148 2.07 -11.21 -0.69
N ILE A 149 1.36 -10.73 -1.73
CA ILE A 149 1.33 -9.32 -2.11
C ILE A 149 -0.12 -8.86 -2.16
N HIS A 150 -0.45 -7.84 -1.39
CA HIS A 150 -1.76 -7.18 -1.41
C HIS A 150 -1.64 -5.79 -2.00
N PHE A 151 -2.51 -5.44 -2.93
CA PHE A 151 -2.48 -4.12 -3.56
C PHE A 151 -3.87 -3.64 -3.98
N ILE A 152 -4.00 -2.32 -4.09
CA ILE A 152 -5.18 -1.65 -4.63
C ILE A 152 -4.91 -1.29 -6.09
N HIS A 153 -5.89 -1.53 -6.97
CA HIS A 153 -5.82 -1.07 -8.35
C HIS A 153 -7.22 -0.78 -8.91
N SER A 154 -7.28 -0.09 -10.05
CA SER A 154 -8.51 0.09 -10.81
C SER A 154 -9.14 -1.27 -11.14
N ILE A 155 -10.48 -1.34 -11.18
CA ILE A 155 -11.21 -2.55 -11.55
C ILE A 155 -10.92 -3.00 -12.99
N ASP A 156 -10.55 -2.07 -13.85
CA ASP A 156 -10.35 -2.31 -15.29
C ASP A 156 -8.91 -2.69 -15.65
N ALA A 157 -8.08 -3.05 -14.66
CA ALA A 157 -6.68 -3.43 -14.87
C ALA A 157 -6.54 -4.87 -15.40
N GLU A 158 -6.90 -5.09 -16.67
CA GLU A 158 -6.89 -6.43 -17.31
C GLU A 158 -5.49 -7.05 -17.38
N HIS A 159 -4.44 -6.23 -17.45
CA HIS A 159 -3.05 -6.68 -17.54
C HIS A 159 -2.56 -7.46 -16.31
N LEU A 160 -3.19 -7.27 -15.14
CA LEU A 160 -2.76 -7.88 -13.88
C LEU A 160 -2.80 -9.40 -13.89
N THR A 161 -3.76 -10.00 -14.60
CA THR A 161 -3.86 -11.47 -14.69
C THR A 161 -2.68 -12.07 -15.45
N SER A 162 -2.29 -11.47 -16.58
CA SER A 162 -1.12 -11.92 -17.35
C SER A 162 0.18 -11.65 -16.61
N LEU A 163 0.29 -10.49 -15.95
CA LEU A 163 1.44 -10.12 -15.12
C LEU A 163 1.66 -11.14 -13.99
N ALA A 164 0.63 -11.47 -13.24
CA ALA A 164 0.69 -12.46 -12.17
C ALA A 164 1.17 -13.82 -12.69
N LYS A 165 0.52 -14.33 -13.74
CA LYS A 165 0.83 -15.63 -14.33
C LYS A 165 2.27 -15.71 -14.84
N SER A 166 2.75 -14.66 -15.51
CA SER A 166 4.11 -14.61 -16.06
C SER A 166 5.20 -14.64 -15.00
N ASN A 167 4.86 -14.21 -13.77
CA ASN A 167 5.79 -14.15 -12.65
C ASN A 167 5.56 -15.26 -11.59
N GLY A 168 4.73 -16.27 -11.90
CA GLY A 168 4.51 -17.41 -11.01
C GLY A 168 3.59 -17.12 -9.83
N TYR A 169 2.62 -16.20 -9.99
CA TYR A 169 1.63 -15.87 -8.96
C TYR A 169 0.21 -16.21 -9.41
N ALA A 170 -0.62 -16.60 -8.44
CA ALA A 170 -2.08 -16.62 -8.56
C ALA A 170 -2.65 -15.26 -8.14
N LEU A 171 -3.59 -14.72 -8.91
CA LEU A 171 -4.27 -13.45 -8.63
C LEU A 171 -5.68 -13.71 -8.10
N HIS A 172 -6.00 -13.13 -6.95
CA HIS A 172 -7.31 -13.20 -6.33
C HIS A 172 -7.86 -11.79 -6.08
N SER A 173 -9.16 -11.62 -6.24
CA SER A 173 -9.86 -10.41 -5.80
C SER A 173 -10.42 -10.64 -4.39
N ILE A 174 -10.08 -9.77 -3.42
CA ILE A 174 -10.49 -9.93 -2.02
C ILE A 174 -11.50 -8.90 -1.55
N TYR A 175 -11.52 -7.71 -2.16
CA TYR A 175 -12.41 -6.63 -1.78
C TYR A 175 -12.63 -5.67 -2.94
N GLN A 176 -13.82 -5.11 -3.07
CA GLN A 176 -14.17 -4.11 -4.08
C GLN A 176 -14.98 -2.99 -3.44
N THR A 177 -14.68 -1.75 -3.79
CA THR A 177 -15.38 -0.57 -3.27
C THR A 177 -15.23 0.61 -4.21
N ASP A 178 -15.97 1.69 -3.95
CA ASP A 178 -15.75 2.97 -4.60
C ASP A 178 -14.63 3.73 -3.89
N PHE A 179 -13.74 4.32 -4.68
CA PHE A 179 -12.65 5.16 -4.22
C PHE A 179 -12.89 6.60 -4.68
N ARG A 180 -12.83 7.53 -3.76
CA ARG A 180 -12.92 8.96 -4.09
C ARG A 180 -11.53 9.46 -4.47
N LEU A 181 -11.38 9.89 -5.72
CA LEU A 181 -10.18 10.61 -6.13
C LEU A 181 -10.20 12.01 -5.51
N PRO A 182 -9.14 12.44 -4.80
CA PRO A 182 -9.06 13.79 -4.27
C PRO A 182 -9.20 14.83 -5.38
N ALA A 183 -9.81 15.97 -5.07
CA ALA A 183 -10.00 17.09 -6.00
C ALA A 183 -8.70 17.78 -6.47
N ALA A 184 -7.53 17.33 -6.07
CA ALA A 184 -6.22 17.83 -6.46
C ALA A 184 -5.94 17.80 -7.98
N TYR A 185 -6.78 17.08 -8.74
CA TYR A 185 -6.75 17.07 -10.21
C TYR A 185 -7.81 18.01 -10.82
N ALA A 186 -7.90 19.22 -10.30
CA ALA A 186 -8.85 20.26 -10.71
C ALA A 186 -8.73 20.75 -12.18
N HIS A 187 -7.91 20.11 -13.02
CA HIS A 187 -7.92 20.35 -14.46
C HIS A 187 -9.07 19.65 -15.19
N HIS A 188 -9.72 18.69 -14.58
CA HIS A 188 -11.00 18.17 -15.06
C HIS A 188 -12.13 18.93 -14.39
N LYS A 189 -12.67 19.92 -15.08
CA LYS A 189 -13.84 20.76 -14.71
C LYS A 189 -15.15 19.97 -14.56
N GLN A 190 -15.16 18.72 -14.15
CA GLN A 190 -16.37 17.94 -13.90
C GLN A 190 -16.18 17.01 -12.72
N GLN A 191 -17.01 17.27 -11.69
CA GLN A 191 -17.46 16.39 -10.60
C GLN A 191 -16.39 15.54 -9.89
N GLN A 192 -16.46 15.52 -8.57
CA GLN A 192 -15.83 14.52 -7.70
C GLN A 192 -16.02 13.13 -8.31
N GLY A 193 -15.01 12.63 -9.03
CA GLY A 193 -15.09 11.33 -9.67
C GLY A 193 -14.85 10.24 -8.62
N SER A 194 -15.84 9.40 -8.39
CA SER A 194 -15.59 8.12 -7.76
C SER A 194 -15.12 7.14 -8.83
N THR A 195 -14.01 6.46 -8.60
CA THR A 195 -13.59 5.32 -9.41
C THR A 195 -13.79 4.05 -8.62
N ARG A 196 -14.19 2.98 -9.29
CA ARG A 196 -14.26 1.67 -8.66
C ARG A 196 -12.86 1.07 -8.57
N ILE A 197 -12.52 0.62 -7.38
CA ILE A 197 -11.25 -0.05 -7.10
C ILE A 197 -11.50 -1.47 -6.65
N ARG A 198 -10.47 -2.27 -6.84
CA ARG A 198 -10.39 -3.62 -6.34
C ARG A 198 -9.10 -3.81 -5.57
N CYS A 199 -9.23 -4.44 -4.41
CA CYS A 199 -8.10 -4.90 -3.64
C CYS A 199 -7.79 -6.34 -4.06
N TYR A 200 -6.56 -6.56 -4.45
CA TYR A 200 -6.09 -7.83 -4.98
C TYR A 200 -5.11 -8.48 -4.02
N ARG A 201 -5.01 -9.80 -4.15
CA ARG A 201 -4.04 -10.65 -3.49
C ARG A 201 -3.29 -11.47 -4.54
N LEU A 202 -1.98 -11.37 -4.56
CA LEU A 202 -1.10 -12.27 -5.28
C LEU A 202 -0.51 -13.28 -4.30
N GLU A 203 -0.62 -14.55 -4.65
CA GLU A 203 -0.01 -15.65 -3.93
C GLU A 203 1.00 -16.33 -4.82
N ARG A 204 2.24 -16.42 -4.35
CA ARG A 204 3.30 -17.09 -5.09
C ARG A 204 3.02 -18.59 -5.19
N LEU A 205 3.04 -19.10 -6.40
CA LEU A 205 2.90 -20.53 -6.66
C LEU A 205 4.17 -21.27 -6.25
N LYS A 206 3.99 -22.47 -5.70
CA LYS A 206 5.10 -23.35 -5.26
C LYS A 206 5.78 -24.02 -6.43
#